data_ff328710e0c7f71f87590d817be2263b
#
_entry.id   ff328710e0c7f71f87590d817be2263b
#
_cell.length_a   1.000
_cell.length_b   1.000
_cell.length_c   1.000
_cell.angle_alpha   90.00
_cell.angle_beta   90.00
_cell.angle_gamma   90.00
#
_symmetry.space_group_name_H-M   'P 1'
#
loop_
_entity.id
_entity.type
_entity.pdbx_description
1 polymer ?
#
loop_
_entity_poly.entity_id
_entity_poly.type
_entity_poly.pdbx_seq_one_letter_code
_entity_poly.pdbx_strand_id
1 'polypeptide(L)'
;VKKKGTYFFYYLPYLVQEGHGNYHRGYYPKEEAPDRQWLAVTSSGSSVGQLPEATIVRVESRTQFDSFYPMEVAASASEKESYRQANPGHFLVFPEDRSLPIRMKADVPYKWLQSPLQTSFTGKAQPNEYYTFQLGVWAAKDELKSVTYETSGLKSGNNLIPEGAITCFNINGVNPKGKTFTKKVSVAPDAVQPLWFGVDLKADQPSGTYKG
;
A
#
# COMPACT_ATOMS: atom_id res chain seq x y z
N VAL A 1 -26.77 -5.09 -18.44
CA VAL A 1 -26.15 -6.41 -18.46
C VAL A 1 -27.21 -7.46 -18.75
N LYS A 2 -27.10 -8.22 -19.86
CA LYS A 2 -28.14 -9.18 -20.30
C LYS A 2 -28.01 -10.58 -19.66
N LYS A 3 -26.87 -10.89 -19.06
CA LYS A 3 -26.61 -12.21 -18.45
C LYS A 3 -25.89 -12.03 -17.11
N LYS A 4 -26.10 -12.96 -16.19
CA LYS A 4 -25.36 -13.04 -14.95
C LYS A 4 -23.90 -13.45 -15.25
N GLY A 5 -22.93 -12.72 -14.70
CA GLY A 5 -21.51 -12.99 -14.92
C GLY A 5 -20.63 -11.89 -14.36
N THR A 6 -19.32 -12.07 -14.45
CA THR A 6 -18.34 -11.04 -14.16
C THR A 6 -18.05 -10.26 -15.42
N TYR A 7 -18.09 -8.94 -15.34
CA TYR A 7 -17.86 -8.04 -16.44
C TYR A 7 -16.68 -7.14 -16.13
N PHE A 8 -15.78 -6.97 -17.09
CA PHE A 8 -14.63 -6.11 -16.99
C PHE A 8 -14.87 -4.87 -17.86
N PHE A 9 -14.83 -3.70 -17.24
CA PHE A 9 -14.92 -2.43 -17.93
C PHE A 9 -13.54 -1.81 -18.00
N TYR A 10 -13.06 -1.54 -19.21
CA TYR A 10 -11.79 -0.89 -19.45
C TYR A 10 -12.07 0.54 -19.90
N TYR A 11 -11.29 1.48 -19.39
CA TYR A 11 -11.37 2.87 -19.80
C TYR A 11 -9.98 3.48 -19.86
N LEU A 12 -9.80 4.43 -20.77
CA LEU A 12 -8.60 5.25 -20.83
C LEU A 12 -8.91 6.59 -20.16
N PRO A 13 -8.30 6.86 -18.99
CA PRO A 13 -8.62 8.06 -18.24
C PRO A 13 -8.20 9.34 -18.95
N TYR A 14 -7.11 9.32 -19.72
CA TYR A 14 -6.64 10.47 -20.51
C TYR A 14 -5.52 10.07 -21.48
N LEU A 15 -5.30 10.91 -22.49
CA LEU A 15 -4.12 10.85 -23.36
C LEU A 15 -3.05 11.77 -22.78
N VAL A 16 -1.87 11.25 -22.56
CA VAL A 16 -0.69 12.05 -22.21
C VAL A 16 -0.05 12.52 -23.51
N GLN A 17 -0.06 13.83 -23.78
CA GLN A 17 0.78 14.40 -24.81
C GLN A 17 2.09 14.88 -24.21
N GLU A 18 3.20 14.50 -24.80
CA GLU A 18 4.50 15.04 -24.45
C GLU A 18 4.50 16.54 -24.74
N GLY A 19 4.63 17.35 -23.69
CA GLY A 19 4.77 18.79 -23.80
C GLY A 19 6.22 19.21 -23.61
N HIS A 20 6.57 20.40 -24.07
CA HIS A 20 7.85 21.02 -23.74
C HIS A 20 7.85 21.43 -22.27
N GLY A 21 8.76 20.83 -21.48
CA GLY A 21 8.94 21.10 -20.05
C GLY A 21 8.59 19.90 -19.16
N ASN A 22 8.75 20.08 -17.86
CA ASN A 22 8.57 19.02 -16.84
C ASN A 22 7.10 18.69 -16.51
N TYR A 23 6.15 19.21 -17.28
CA TYR A 23 4.73 18.99 -17.05
C TYR A 23 4.11 18.26 -18.25
N HIS A 24 3.69 17.04 -18.02
CA HIS A 24 2.89 16.32 -19.00
C HIS A 24 1.45 16.85 -18.94
N ARG A 25 0.92 17.30 -20.07
CA ARG A 25 -0.50 17.63 -20.19
C ARG A 25 -1.27 16.36 -20.50
N GLY A 26 -2.14 15.95 -19.57
CA GLY A 26 -3.12 14.90 -19.83
C GLY A 26 -4.34 15.47 -20.53
N TYR A 27 -4.78 14.83 -21.60
CA TYR A 27 -6.03 15.14 -22.27
C TYR A 27 -6.94 13.92 -22.20
N TYR A 28 -8.20 14.13 -21.86
CA TYR A 28 -9.20 13.09 -22.03
C TYR A 28 -9.36 12.78 -23.51
N PRO A 29 -9.48 11.49 -23.90
CA PRO A 29 -9.84 11.14 -25.27
C PRO A 29 -11.16 11.84 -25.62
N LYS A 30 -11.31 12.25 -26.88
CA LYS A 30 -12.58 12.76 -27.37
C LYS A 30 -13.65 11.69 -27.13
N GLU A 31 -14.78 12.10 -26.57
CA GLU A 31 -15.94 11.23 -26.47
C GLU A 31 -16.33 10.80 -27.87
N GLU A 32 -16.27 9.51 -28.14
CA GLU A 32 -16.88 8.95 -29.34
C GLU A 32 -18.41 8.97 -29.14
N ALA A 33 -19.13 9.40 -30.14
CA ALA A 33 -20.58 9.37 -30.09
C ALA A 33 -21.04 7.93 -29.90
N PRO A 34 -21.86 7.64 -28.88
CA PRO A 34 -22.37 6.30 -28.66
C PRO A 34 -23.13 5.78 -29.90
N ASP A 35 -23.08 4.46 -30.09
CA ASP A 35 -23.80 3.80 -31.17
C ASP A 35 -25.28 4.22 -31.17
N ARG A 36 -25.79 4.63 -32.35
CA ARG A 36 -27.18 5.15 -32.49
C ARG A 36 -28.22 4.10 -32.11
N GLN A 37 -27.98 2.82 -32.36
CA GLN A 37 -28.92 1.76 -32.01
C GLN A 37 -28.93 1.56 -30.50
N TRP A 38 -27.78 1.66 -29.87
CA TRP A 38 -27.64 1.60 -28.41
C TRP A 38 -28.34 2.79 -27.74
N LEU A 39 -28.18 4.01 -28.27
CA LEU A 39 -28.89 5.19 -27.81
C LEU A 39 -30.40 5.05 -27.95
N ALA A 40 -30.91 4.56 -29.07
CA ALA A 40 -32.33 4.36 -29.30
C ALA A 40 -32.95 3.39 -28.27
N VAL A 41 -32.24 2.34 -27.91
CA VAL A 41 -32.67 1.35 -26.91
C VAL A 41 -32.63 1.90 -25.49
N THR A 42 -31.60 2.70 -25.15
CA THR A 42 -31.44 3.27 -23.79
C THR A 42 -32.27 4.53 -23.56
N SER A 43 -32.52 5.33 -24.60
CA SER A 43 -33.33 6.57 -24.52
C SER A 43 -34.84 6.30 -24.42
N SER A 44 -35.30 5.11 -24.79
CA SER A 44 -36.74 4.76 -24.71
C SER A 44 -37.24 4.56 -23.26
N GLY A 45 -36.40 4.69 -22.26
CA GLY A 45 -36.78 4.87 -20.84
C GLY A 45 -37.52 3.69 -20.16
N SER A 46 -38.08 2.79 -20.93
CA SER A 46 -39.06 1.80 -20.43
C SER A 46 -38.44 0.54 -19.85
N SER A 47 -37.13 0.36 -19.92
CA SER A 47 -36.48 -0.90 -19.48
C SER A 47 -35.33 -0.76 -18.49
N VAL A 48 -34.92 0.45 -18.15
CA VAL A 48 -33.74 0.64 -17.26
C VAL A 48 -34.03 0.15 -15.84
N GLY A 49 -35.23 0.30 -15.35
CA GLY A 49 -35.63 -0.18 -14.01
C GLY A 49 -35.78 -1.70 -13.87
N GLN A 50 -35.69 -2.46 -15.01
CA GLN A 50 -35.76 -3.93 -15.01
C GLN A 50 -34.40 -4.58 -15.31
N LEU A 51 -33.33 -3.78 -15.48
CA LEU A 51 -32.01 -4.32 -15.72
C LEU A 51 -31.42 -4.85 -14.40
N PRO A 52 -30.70 -5.99 -14.45
CA PRO A 52 -30.00 -6.49 -13.30
C PRO A 52 -28.98 -5.45 -12.80
N GLU A 53 -28.97 -5.25 -11.49
CA GLU A 53 -27.96 -4.41 -10.86
C GLU A 53 -26.60 -5.09 -10.89
N ALA A 54 -25.54 -4.30 -11.01
CA ALA A 54 -24.16 -4.75 -10.91
C ALA A 54 -23.49 -4.11 -9.71
N THR A 55 -22.79 -4.93 -8.94
CA THR A 55 -21.95 -4.45 -7.84
C THR A 55 -20.54 -4.23 -8.36
N ILE A 56 -19.98 -3.05 -8.14
CA ILE A 56 -18.55 -2.80 -8.42
C ILE A 56 -17.75 -3.50 -7.34
N VAL A 57 -17.01 -4.52 -7.74
CA VAL A 57 -16.16 -5.32 -6.84
C VAL A 57 -14.79 -4.69 -6.70
N ARG A 58 -14.27 -4.11 -7.78
CA ARG A 58 -12.95 -3.50 -7.81
C ARG A 58 -12.87 -2.44 -8.90
N VAL A 59 -12.13 -1.39 -8.61
CA VAL A 59 -11.70 -0.38 -9.59
C VAL A 59 -10.18 -0.34 -9.58
N GLU A 60 -9.57 -0.53 -10.73
CA GLU A 60 -8.11 -0.46 -10.92
C GLU A 60 -7.82 0.54 -12.03
N SER A 61 -6.88 1.45 -11.78
CA SER A 61 -6.45 2.40 -12.80
C SER A 61 -5.01 2.13 -13.20
N ARG A 62 -4.74 2.26 -14.50
CA ARG A 62 -3.41 2.13 -15.06
C ARG A 62 -3.20 3.24 -16.06
N THR A 63 -2.14 4.02 -15.89
CA THR A 63 -1.72 5.04 -16.83
C THR A 63 -0.38 4.65 -17.45
N GLN A 64 -0.02 5.32 -18.54
CA GLN A 64 1.30 5.16 -19.16
C GLN A 64 2.43 5.63 -18.22
N PHE A 65 2.12 6.58 -17.33
CA PHE A 65 3.02 7.13 -16.32
C PHE A 65 3.08 6.29 -15.06
N ASP A 66 1.92 5.79 -14.62
CA ASP A 66 1.79 4.89 -13.49
C ASP A 66 1.63 3.46 -14.02
N SER A 67 2.74 2.75 -14.12
CA SER A 67 2.66 1.31 -14.24
C SER A 67 1.87 0.79 -13.02
N PHE A 68 0.96 -0.14 -13.26
CA PHE A 68 0.18 -0.79 -12.21
C PHE A 68 1.07 -1.20 -11.03
N TYR A 69 1.00 -0.43 -9.95
CA TYR A 69 1.83 -0.65 -8.78
C TYR A 69 1.04 -1.49 -7.75
N PRO A 70 1.51 -2.69 -7.37
CA PRO A 70 0.74 -3.60 -6.53
C PRO A 70 0.31 -3.00 -5.18
N MET A 71 1.10 -2.05 -4.66
CA MET A 71 0.81 -1.36 -3.40
C MET A 71 -0.23 -0.25 -3.52
N GLU A 72 -0.67 0.08 -4.72
CA GLU A 72 -1.66 1.14 -4.99
C GLU A 72 -3.01 0.58 -5.47
N VAL A 73 -3.18 -0.74 -5.46
CA VAL A 73 -4.47 -1.38 -5.67
C VAL A 73 -5.18 -1.48 -4.33
N ALA A 74 -6.26 -0.72 -4.17
CA ALA A 74 -7.04 -0.70 -2.94
C ALA A 74 -7.88 -1.97 -2.77
N ALA A 75 -7.88 -2.53 -1.57
CA ALA A 75 -8.80 -3.61 -1.21
C ALA A 75 -10.23 -3.08 -1.07
N SER A 76 -11.20 -3.86 -1.52
CA SER A 76 -12.62 -3.58 -1.32
C SER A 76 -13.03 -3.73 0.15
N ALA A 77 -14.18 -3.14 0.51
CA ALA A 77 -14.72 -3.27 1.87
C ALA A 77 -14.98 -4.73 2.27
N SER A 78 -15.47 -5.55 1.33
CA SER A 78 -15.73 -6.97 1.57
C SER A 78 -14.46 -7.79 1.78
N GLU A 79 -13.39 -7.49 1.04
CA GLU A 79 -12.08 -8.13 1.20
C GLU A 79 -11.47 -7.78 2.55
N LYS A 80 -11.51 -6.51 2.93
CA LYS A 80 -11.05 -6.04 4.25
C LYS A 80 -11.81 -6.72 5.38
N GLU A 81 -13.13 -6.81 5.28
CA GLU A 81 -13.96 -7.45 6.30
C GLU A 81 -13.67 -8.95 6.42
N SER A 82 -13.59 -9.67 5.31
CA SER A 82 -13.22 -11.09 5.32
C SER A 82 -11.85 -11.33 5.96
N TYR A 83 -10.90 -10.45 5.68
CA TYR A 83 -9.55 -10.56 6.24
C TYR A 83 -9.51 -10.26 7.75
N ARG A 84 -10.31 -9.28 8.23
CA ARG A 84 -10.47 -8.99 9.68
C ARG A 84 -11.04 -10.19 10.43
N GLN A 85 -12.05 -10.86 9.86
CA GLN A 85 -12.66 -12.04 10.47
C GLN A 85 -11.67 -13.20 10.59
N ALA A 86 -10.82 -13.38 9.58
CA ALA A 86 -9.77 -14.40 9.60
C ALA A 86 -8.59 -14.05 10.52
N ASN A 87 -8.36 -12.75 10.78
CA ASN A 87 -7.25 -12.25 11.59
C ASN A 87 -7.77 -11.28 12.67
N PRO A 88 -8.43 -11.79 13.71
CA PRO A 88 -9.03 -10.95 14.75
C PRO A 88 -7.95 -10.19 15.53
N GLY A 89 -8.01 -8.86 15.51
CA GLY A 89 -7.07 -7.98 16.21
C GLY A 89 -7.52 -6.52 16.10
N HIS A 90 -7.00 -5.66 16.98
CA HIS A 90 -7.25 -4.23 16.91
C HIS A 90 -6.49 -3.60 15.73
N PHE A 91 -5.31 -4.13 15.46
CA PHE A 91 -4.47 -3.73 14.33
C PHE A 91 -3.77 -4.95 13.73
N LEU A 92 -3.37 -4.82 12.48
CA LEU A 92 -2.57 -5.81 11.76
C LEU A 92 -1.30 -5.14 11.22
N VAL A 93 -0.21 -5.90 11.16
CA VAL A 93 1.09 -5.38 10.72
C VAL A 93 1.57 -6.17 9.52
N PHE A 94 1.93 -5.45 8.46
CA PHE A 94 2.38 -6.02 7.19
C PHE A 94 3.81 -5.57 6.90
N PRO A 95 4.78 -6.47 6.97
CA PRO A 95 6.13 -6.14 6.56
C PRO A 95 6.24 -5.99 5.04
N GLU A 96 6.98 -4.96 4.61
CA GLU A 96 7.23 -4.72 3.18
C GLU A 96 8.69 -4.35 2.92
N ASP A 97 9.19 -4.81 1.78
CA ASP A 97 10.51 -4.43 1.28
C ASP A 97 10.53 -2.96 0.84
N ARG A 98 11.69 -2.35 0.91
CA ARG A 98 11.92 -0.97 0.46
C ARG A 98 11.58 -0.71 -1.00
N SER A 99 11.59 -1.73 -1.85
CA SER A 99 11.21 -1.64 -3.26
C SER A 99 9.70 -1.47 -3.48
N LEU A 100 8.90 -1.71 -2.43
CA LEU A 100 7.45 -1.60 -2.44
C LEU A 100 6.96 -0.58 -1.40
N PRO A 101 7.24 0.73 -1.59
CA PRO A 101 6.86 1.74 -0.62
C PRO A 101 5.36 1.82 -0.40
N ILE A 102 4.97 1.84 0.88
CA ILE A 102 3.57 1.96 1.28
C ILE A 102 3.16 3.43 1.13
N ARG A 103 2.36 3.73 0.12
CA ARG A 103 1.93 5.10 -0.23
C ARG A 103 0.51 5.41 0.20
N MET A 104 -0.39 4.42 0.15
CA MET A 104 -1.78 4.59 0.53
C MET A 104 -1.90 4.61 2.06
N LYS A 105 -2.51 5.66 2.60
CA LYS A 105 -2.79 5.79 4.02
C LYS A 105 -4.27 5.62 4.36
N ALA A 106 -5.15 5.92 3.42
CA ALA A 106 -6.60 5.79 3.58
C ALA A 106 -7.13 4.42 3.17
N ASP A 107 -6.34 3.66 2.41
CA ASP A 107 -6.74 2.38 1.85
C ASP A 107 -5.71 1.29 2.16
N VAL A 108 -6.20 0.06 2.28
CA VAL A 108 -5.37 -1.13 2.48
C VAL A 108 -4.95 -1.68 1.13
N PRO A 109 -3.65 -1.91 0.89
CA PRO A 109 -3.20 -2.57 -0.34
C PRO A 109 -3.81 -3.96 -0.48
N TYR A 110 -4.49 -4.20 -1.60
CA TYR A 110 -5.07 -5.50 -1.89
C TYR A 110 -4.06 -6.65 -1.84
N LYS A 111 -2.83 -6.38 -2.25
CA LYS A 111 -1.70 -7.32 -2.17
C LYS A 111 -1.58 -7.98 -0.80
N TRP A 112 -1.79 -7.23 0.28
CA TRP A 112 -1.67 -7.76 1.64
C TRP A 112 -2.74 -8.76 2.00
N LEU A 113 -3.92 -8.63 1.40
CA LEU A 113 -5.07 -9.49 1.71
C LEU A 113 -5.10 -10.78 0.87
N GLN A 114 -4.18 -10.92 -0.08
CA GLN A 114 -4.08 -12.10 -0.95
C GLN A 114 -3.34 -13.28 -0.29
N SER A 115 -2.70 -13.05 0.85
CA SER A 115 -1.88 -14.06 1.54
C SER A 115 -2.19 -14.06 3.03
N PRO A 116 -1.91 -15.15 3.74
CA PRO A 116 -1.95 -15.17 5.20
C PRO A 116 -1.07 -14.05 5.78
N LEU A 117 -1.47 -13.55 6.96
CA LEU A 117 -0.72 -12.51 7.67
C LEU A 117 0.72 -12.98 7.93
N GLN A 118 1.68 -12.22 7.41
CA GLN A 118 3.10 -12.49 7.61
C GLN A 118 3.56 -11.88 8.93
N THR A 119 4.18 -12.68 9.78
CA THR A 119 4.75 -12.25 11.06
C THR A 119 6.28 -12.14 11.04
N SER A 120 6.88 -12.35 9.87
CA SER A 120 8.32 -12.27 9.68
C SER A 120 8.66 -11.54 8.39
N PHE A 121 9.82 -10.89 8.39
CA PHE A 121 10.40 -10.25 7.23
C PHE A 121 11.84 -10.75 7.04
N THR A 122 12.25 -10.96 5.80
CA THR A 122 13.62 -11.30 5.46
C THR A 122 14.13 -10.34 4.40
N GLY A 123 15.22 -9.65 4.69
CA GLY A 123 15.89 -8.74 3.78
C GLY A 123 17.34 -9.16 3.55
N LYS A 124 17.97 -8.58 2.51
CA LYS A 124 19.40 -8.76 2.22
C LYS A 124 20.07 -7.40 2.24
N ALA A 125 21.17 -7.31 2.98
CA ALA A 125 21.94 -6.09 3.13
C ALA A 125 23.43 -6.35 2.96
N GLN A 126 24.18 -5.31 2.63
CA GLN A 126 25.63 -5.32 2.52
C GLN A 126 26.28 -4.70 3.76
N PRO A 127 27.52 -5.06 4.12
CA PRO A 127 28.27 -4.29 5.10
C PRO A 127 28.37 -2.81 4.70
N ASN A 128 28.37 -1.91 5.68
CA ASN A 128 28.34 -0.46 5.48
C ASN A 128 27.09 0.07 4.77
N GLU A 129 26.02 -0.70 4.75
CA GLU A 129 24.72 -0.27 4.23
C GLU A 129 23.83 0.21 5.37
N TYR A 130 23.09 1.28 5.13
CA TYR A 130 21.93 1.63 5.93
C TYR A 130 20.70 0.95 5.31
N TYR A 131 20.41 -0.26 5.74
CA TYR A 131 19.33 -1.07 5.18
C TYR A 131 17.98 -0.58 5.67
N THR A 132 17.01 -0.42 4.77
CA THR A 132 15.66 0.03 5.14
C THR A 132 14.59 -0.97 4.75
N PHE A 133 13.54 -1.05 5.55
CA PHE A 133 12.32 -1.80 5.30
C PHE A 133 11.12 -1.09 5.92
N GLN A 134 9.93 -1.60 5.72
CA GLN A 134 8.71 -0.98 6.22
C GLN A 134 7.84 -1.97 6.96
N LEU A 135 7.08 -1.46 7.92
CA LEU A 135 5.94 -2.13 8.53
C LEU A 135 4.69 -1.27 8.28
N GLY A 136 3.73 -1.80 7.53
CA GLY A 136 2.41 -1.17 7.38
C GLY A 136 1.53 -1.54 8.54
N VAL A 137 1.16 -0.58 9.37
CA VAL A 137 0.24 -0.77 10.50
C VAL A 137 -1.16 -0.38 10.06
N TRP A 138 -2.04 -1.36 9.90
CA TRP A 138 -3.44 -1.15 9.61
C TRP A 138 -4.25 -1.14 10.90
N ALA A 139 -4.91 -0.02 11.20
CA ALA A 139 -5.85 0.11 12.32
C ALA A 139 -7.17 -0.61 11.96
N ALA A 140 -7.15 -1.94 12.02
CA ALA A 140 -8.19 -2.80 11.46
C ALA A 140 -9.55 -2.64 12.17
N LYS A 141 -9.59 -2.20 13.41
CA LYS A 141 -10.83 -2.08 14.20
C LYS A 141 -11.05 -0.67 14.74
N ASP A 142 -10.12 -0.18 15.54
CA ASP A 142 -10.27 1.06 16.28
C ASP A 142 -9.08 2.01 15.98
N GLU A 143 -9.22 3.28 16.38
CA GLU A 143 -8.12 4.24 16.34
C GLU A 143 -6.93 3.76 17.20
N LEU A 144 -5.73 3.86 16.65
CA LEU A 144 -4.49 3.68 17.39
C LEU A 144 -3.99 5.06 17.85
N LYS A 145 -4.18 5.39 19.12
CA LYS A 145 -3.87 6.74 19.66
C LYS A 145 -2.38 7.02 19.81
N SER A 146 -1.56 5.98 19.95
CA SER A 146 -0.12 6.11 20.10
C SER A 146 0.54 4.80 19.67
N VAL A 147 1.20 4.83 18.52
CA VAL A 147 1.99 3.70 18.03
C VAL A 147 3.41 3.83 18.57
N THR A 148 3.88 2.79 19.23
CA THR A 148 5.25 2.65 19.72
C THR A 148 5.87 1.37 19.16
N TYR A 149 7.17 1.24 19.25
CA TYR A 149 7.89 0.02 18.87
C TYR A 149 8.98 -0.30 19.88
N GLU A 150 9.33 -1.56 19.96
CA GLU A 150 10.50 -2.06 20.69
C GLU A 150 11.30 -2.94 19.73
N THR A 151 12.61 -2.97 19.92
CA THR A 151 13.54 -3.78 19.13
C THR A 151 14.45 -4.57 20.08
N SER A 152 14.92 -5.72 19.63
CA SER A 152 15.77 -6.58 20.44
C SER A 152 17.21 -6.67 19.95
N GLY A 153 17.60 -5.94 18.95
CA GLY A 153 18.82 -6.21 18.20
C GLY A 153 18.77 -7.55 17.45
N LEU A 154 19.67 -7.73 16.49
CA LEU A 154 19.66 -8.92 15.64
C LEU A 154 20.93 -9.75 15.89
N LYS A 155 20.78 -11.08 16.00
CA LYS A 155 21.88 -12.01 16.35
C LYS A 155 22.16 -13.02 15.24
N SER A 156 23.44 -13.32 15.03
CA SER A 156 23.92 -14.40 14.19
C SER A 156 25.10 -15.10 14.88
N GLY A 157 24.84 -16.22 15.56
CA GLY A 157 25.82 -16.84 16.44
C GLY A 157 26.29 -15.87 17.53
N ASN A 158 27.59 -15.60 17.57
CA ASN A 158 28.18 -14.62 18.52
C ASN A 158 28.16 -13.18 18.02
N ASN A 159 27.71 -12.94 16.78
CA ASN A 159 27.67 -11.62 16.18
C ASN A 159 26.33 -10.92 16.50
N LEU A 160 26.39 -9.62 16.73
CA LEU A 160 25.26 -8.80 17.12
C LEU A 160 25.18 -7.53 16.25
N ILE A 161 24.00 -7.23 15.77
CA ILE A 161 23.59 -5.89 15.37
C ILE A 161 22.81 -5.34 16.56
N PRO A 162 23.34 -4.33 17.29
CA PRO A 162 22.72 -3.88 18.53
C PRO A 162 21.38 -3.18 18.26
N GLU A 163 20.51 -3.17 19.27
CA GLU A 163 19.21 -2.48 19.23
C GLU A 163 19.34 -1.02 18.77
N GLY A 164 20.34 -0.30 19.28
CA GLY A 164 20.57 1.10 18.91
C GLY A 164 20.93 1.34 17.43
N ALA A 165 21.23 0.29 16.67
CA ALA A 165 21.42 0.36 15.22
C ALA A 165 20.09 0.33 14.45
N ILE A 166 18.96 0.09 15.13
CA ILE A 166 17.64 -0.01 14.52
C ILE A 166 16.82 1.23 14.88
N THR A 167 16.39 1.99 13.89
CA THR A 167 15.64 3.23 14.08
C THR A 167 14.35 3.24 13.28
N CYS A 168 13.24 3.64 13.91
CA CYS A 168 12.01 3.94 13.19
C CYS A 168 11.91 5.45 12.90
N PHE A 169 12.03 5.83 11.63
CA PHE A 169 12.07 7.23 11.20
C PHE A 169 10.75 7.98 11.41
N ASN A 170 9.64 7.28 11.49
CA ASN A 170 8.33 7.90 11.71
C ASN A 170 8.10 8.29 13.18
N ILE A 171 8.82 7.66 14.09
CA ILE A 171 8.66 7.85 15.54
C ILE A 171 9.87 8.58 16.12
N ASN A 172 11.08 8.13 15.81
CA ASN A 172 12.32 8.69 16.34
C ASN A 172 13.21 9.20 15.20
N GLY A 173 14.12 10.09 15.53
CA GLY A 173 15.08 10.58 14.55
C GLY A 173 15.92 11.71 15.08
N VAL A 174 16.72 12.28 14.18
CA VAL A 174 17.53 13.46 14.40
C VAL A 174 17.11 14.53 13.40
N ASN A 175 16.80 15.71 13.87
CA ASN A 175 16.40 16.83 13.01
C ASN A 175 17.62 17.45 12.28
N PRO A 176 17.42 18.35 11.30
CA PRO A 176 18.54 18.99 10.58
C PRO A 176 19.53 19.76 11.47
N LYS A 177 19.18 20.06 12.72
CA LYS A 177 20.04 20.71 13.72
C LYS A 177 20.78 19.71 14.62
N GLY A 178 20.75 18.41 14.30
CA GLY A 178 21.39 17.36 15.09
C GLY A 178 20.68 17.02 16.40
N LYS A 179 19.47 17.54 16.66
CA LYS A 179 18.71 17.24 17.89
C LYS A 179 17.81 16.04 17.68
N THR A 180 17.84 15.12 18.63
CA THR A 180 16.90 13.98 18.66
C THR A 180 15.46 14.46 18.84
N PHE A 181 14.53 13.74 18.28
CA PHE A 181 13.10 13.94 18.49
C PHE A 181 12.36 12.60 18.60
N THR A 182 11.23 12.66 19.28
CA THR A 182 10.24 11.59 19.31
C THR A 182 8.89 12.17 18.89
N LYS A 183 8.23 11.51 17.95
CA LYS A 183 6.94 11.93 17.40
C LYS A 183 5.86 10.93 17.84
N LYS A 184 4.74 11.45 18.35
CA LYS A 184 3.55 10.65 18.59
C LYS A 184 2.87 10.36 17.25
N VAL A 185 2.66 9.08 16.97
CA VAL A 185 1.97 8.59 15.77
C VAL A 185 0.62 8.01 16.17
N SER A 186 -0.45 8.50 15.54
CA SER A 186 -1.80 7.95 15.67
C SER A 186 -2.29 7.49 14.29
N VAL A 187 -3.17 6.48 14.28
CA VAL A 187 -3.74 5.91 13.05
C VAL A 187 -5.26 5.88 13.20
N ALA A 188 -5.96 6.57 12.32
CA ALA A 188 -7.42 6.56 12.30
C ALA A 188 -7.98 5.14 12.03
N PRO A 189 -9.21 4.85 12.43
CA PRO A 189 -9.85 3.58 12.12
C PRO A 189 -9.82 3.31 10.62
N ASP A 190 -9.57 2.08 10.23
CA ASP A 190 -9.46 1.60 8.85
C ASP A 190 -8.31 2.22 8.02
N ALA A 191 -7.48 3.08 8.61
CA ALA A 191 -6.33 3.68 7.96
C ALA A 191 -5.05 2.86 8.13
N VAL A 192 -4.06 3.15 7.30
CA VAL A 192 -2.73 2.52 7.28
C VAL A 192 -1.67 3.55 7.63
N GLN A 193 -0.77 3.19 8.52
CA GLN A 193 0.43 3.97 8.83
C GLN A 193 1.68 3.18 8.42
N PRO A 194 2.45 3.64 7.43
CA PRO A 194 3.77 3.09 7.17
C PRO A 194 4.74 3.52 8.28
N LEU A 195 5.47 2.56 8.81
CA LEU A 195 6.60 2.77 9.69
C LEU A 195 7.87 2.34 8.95
N TRP A 196 8.75 3.29 8.67
CA TRP A 196 10.03 3.03 8.05
C TRP A 196 11.08 2.74 9.10
N PHE A 197 11.71 1.59 8.97
CA PHE A 197 12.83 1.18 9.80
C PHE A 197 14.13 1.22 9.02
N GLY A 198 15.19 1.64 9.68
CA GLY A 198 16.54 1.59 9.17
C GLY A 198 17.40 0.77 10.10
N VAL A 199 18.28 -0.04 9.53
CA VAL A 199 19.30 -0.83 10.24
C VAL A 199 20.66 -0.35 9.77
N ASP A 200 21.42 0.26 10.68
CA ASP A 200 22.77 0.75 10.41
C ASP A 200 23.78 -0.40 10.51
N LEU A 201 24.32 -0.83 9.39
CA LEU A 201 25.28 -1.93 9.31
C LEU A 201 26.71 -1.39 9.24
N LYS A 202 27.55 -1.84 10.14
CA LYS A 202 28.96 -1.47 10.16
C LYS A 202 29.72 -2.02 8.95
N ALA A 203 30.81 -1.35 8.56
CA ALA A 203 31.67 -1.79 7.47
C ALA A 203 32.32 -3.16 7.73
N ASP A 204 32.58 -3.47 9.00
CA ASP A 204 33.18 -4.72 9.48
C ASP A 204 32.13 -5.73 9.97
N GLN A 205 30.84 -5.53 9.65
CA GLN A 205 29.79 -6.45 10.07
C GLN A 205 30.01 -7.83 9.44
N PRO A 206 30.18 -8.89 10.23
CA PRO A 206 30.39 -10.23 9.71
C PRO A 206 29.19 -10.72 8.88
N SER A 207 29.49 -11.48 7.81
CA SER A 207 28.45 -12.13 7.03
C SER A 207 27.68 -13.16 7.86
N GLY A 208 26.37 -13.26 7.65
CA GLY A 208 25.52 -14.21 8.37
C GLY A 208 24.03 -13.91 8.24
N THR A 209 23.22 -14.80 8.81
CA THR A 209 21.77 -14.58 8.95
C THR A 209 21.50 -14.08 10.36
N TYR A 210 21.15 -12.82 10.45
CA TYR A 210 20.81 -12.15 11.70
C TYR A 210 19.32 -12.23 11.96
N LYS A 211 18.91 -12.56 13.18
CA LYS A 211 17.51 -12.71 13.61
C LYS A 211 17.26 -11.93 14.90
N GLY A 212 16.08 -11.36 15.02
CA GLY A 212 15.60 -10.66 16.20
C GLY A 212 14.13 -10.29 16.08
#